data_c70576d84bd6f02b1f059f51b26a966a
#
_entry.id   c70576d84bd6f02b1f059f51b26a966a
#
_cell.length_a   1.000
_cell.length_b   1.000
_cell.length_c   1.000
_cell.angle_alpha   90.00
_cell.angle_beta   90.00
_cell.angle_gamma   90.00
#
_symmetry.space_group_name_H-M   'P 1'
#
loop_
_entity.id
_entity.type
_entity.pdbx_description
1 polymer ?
#
loop_
_entity_poly.entity_id
_entity_poly.type
_entity_poly.pdbx_seq_one_letter_code
_entity_poly.pdbx_strand_id
1 'polypeptide(L)'
;RDDNQDVVEGMEAGADDYMIKPFNKDELNVRIKAGARVLNLQSKDVVIFALAKLSESRDEDTGQHLERVRYYSKAVGEALLNSENPPEELNKQLINDIFLTSPLHDIGKVGIPDYVLLKPGRLDDAEFTLMKEHASIGYRTLNEAVKKNPRANYLKVAAEIAHHHHEKYDGSGYPDGLKGDDIPITSRIFALSDVYDALVSK
;
A
#
# COMPACT_ATOMS: atom_id res chain seq x y z
N ARG A 1 40.91 -3.73 -13.21
CA ARG A 1 41.05 -4.40 -11.91
C ARG A 1 39.93 -5.38 -11.84
N ASP A 2 40.28 -6.66 -11.62
CA ASP A 2 39.35 -7.81 -11.74
C ASP A 2 39.30 -8.58 -10.43
N ASP A 3 39.62 -7.95 -9.29
CA ASP A 3 39.70 -8.62 -8.03
C ASP A 3 38.36 -8.45 -7.27
N ASN A 4 37.85 -9.55 -6.70
CA ASN A 4 36.65 -9.56 -5.86
C ASN A 4 36.73 -8.52 -4.72
N GLN A 5 37.97 -8.19 -4.32
CA GLN A 5 38.23 -7.19 -3.29
C GLN A 5 37.94 -5.76 -3.76
N ASP A 6 38.26 -5.41 -5.00
CA ASP A 6 37.93 -4.10 -5.61
C ASP A 6 36.38 -3.92 -5.72
N VAL A 7 35.63 -4.99 -5.96
CA VAL A 7 34.15 -4.98 -5.98
C VAL A 7 33.59 -4.66 -4.59
N VAL A 8 34.11 -5.33 -3.56
CA VAL A 8 33.67 -5.15 -2.16
C VAL A 8 33.99 -3.72 -1.71
N GLU A 9 35.19 -3.24 -1.95
CA GLU A 9 35.61 -1.87 -1.61
C GLU A 9 34.73 -0.80 -2.30
N GLY A 10 34.38 -1.04 -3.57
CA GLY A 10 33.51 -0.14 -4.33
C GLY A 10 32.09 -0.07 -3.74
N MET A 11 31.54 -1.23 -3.37
CA MET A 11 30.20 -1.32 -2.75
C MET A 11 30.20 -0.71 -1.33
N GLU A 12 31.23 -0.96 -0.52
CA GLU A 12 31.38 -0.36 0.82
C GLU A 12 31.59 1.17 0.75
N ALA A 13 32.18 1.68 -0.33
CA ALA A 13 32.29 3.11 -0.60
C ALA A 13 30.97 3.78 -1.03
N GLY A 14 29.87 3.01 -1.12
CA GLY A 14 28.53 3.50 -1.43
C GLY A 14 28.13 3.39 -2.91
N ALA A 15 28.79 2.54 -3.70
CA ALA A 15 28.35 2.23 -5.05
C ALA A 15 27.13 1.28 -5.01
N ASP A 16 26.05 1.62 -5.74
CA ASP A 16 24.85 0.78 -5.86
C ASP A 16 25.04 -0.39 -6.83
N ASP A 17 26.01 -0.31 -7.73
CA ASP A 17 26.38 -1.37 -8.67
C ASP A 17 27.82 -1.26 -9.13
N TYR A 18 28.40 -2.36 -9.58
CA TYR A 18 29.79 -2.45 -10.03
C TYR A 18 29.88 -3.15 -11.38
N MET A 19 30.77 -2.66 -12.26
CA MET A 19 30.97 -3.24 -13.58
C MET A 19 32.48 -3.29 -13.94
N ILE A 20 32.93 -4.47 -14.43
CA ILE A 20 34.31 -4.70 -14.82
C ILE A 20 34.55 -4.20 -16.25
N LYS A 21 35.66 -3.52 -16.50
CA LYS A 21 36.08 -3.12 -17.84
C LYS A 21 36.93 -4.24 -18.49
N PRO A 22 36.75 -4.51 -19.79
CA PRO A 22 35.80 -3.89 -20.73
C PRO A 22 34.40 -4.40 -20.54
N PHE A 23 33.36 -3.52 -20.55
CA PHE A 23 31.97 -3.88 -20.37
C PHE A 23 31.23 -3.91 -21.71
N ASN A 24 30.23 -4.79 -21.76
CA ASN A 24 29.32 -4.90 -22.89
C ASN A 24 28.21 -3.84 -22.78
N LYS A 25 27.87 -3.22 -23.92
CA LYS A 25 26.81 -2.21 -24.02
C LYS A 25 25.45 -2.75 -23.55
N ASP A 26 25.15 -4.03 -23.83
CA ASP A 26 23.88 -4.63 -23.44
C ASP A 26 23.82 -4.87 -21.92
N GLU A 27 24.94 -5.29 -21.30
CA GLU A 27 25.05 -5.40 -19.85
C GLU A 27 24.86 -4.05 -19.19
N LEU A 28 25.53 -2.98 -19.67
CA LEU A 28 25.36 -1.62 -19.16
C LEU A 28 23.89 -1.18 -19.23
N ASN A 29 23.21 -1.40 -20.36
CA ASN A 29 21.82 -1.05 -20.52
C ASN A 29 20.89 -1.79 -19.52
N VAL A 30 21.14 -3.07 -19.28
CA VAL A 30 20.36 -3.88 -18.33
C VAL A 30 20.54 -3.33 -16.90
N ARG A 31 21.78 -3.03 -16.50
CA ARG A 31 22.12 -2.47 -15.18
C ARG A 31 21.51 -1.08 -14.96
N ILE A 32 21.62 -0.18 -15.96
CA ILE A 32 20.98 1.14 -15.91
C ILE A 32 19.47 1.02 -15.74
N LYS A 33 18.81 0.11 -16.48
CA LYS A 33 17.37 -0.12 -16.36
C LYS A 33 17.01 -0.70 -14.98
N ALA A 34 17.85 -1.55 -14.42
CA ALA A 34 17.65 -2.09 -13.07
C ALA A 34 17.77 -0.99 -12.00
N GLY A 35 18.83 -0.18 -12.03
CA GLY A 35 19.01 0.96 -11.13
C GLY A 35 17.89 1.99 -11.24
N ALA A 36 17.50 2.37 -12.46
CA ALA A 36 16.36 3.28 -12.66
C ALA A 36 15.05 2.72 -12.10
N ARG A 37 14.86 1.41 -12.12
CA ARG A 37 13.69 0.74 -11.52
C ARG A 37 13.71 0.82 -10.00
N VAL A 38 14.86 0.57 -9.38
CA VAL A 38 15.04 0.67 -7.92
C VAL A 38 14.79 2.10 -7.45
N LEU A 39 15.40 3.10 -8.06
CA LEU A 39 15.18 4.52 -7.73
C LEU A 39 13.72 4.94 -7.88
N ASN A 40 13.06 4.46 -8.92
CA ASN A 40 11.63 4.76 -9.14
C ASN A 40 10.74 4.14 -8.07
N LEU A 41 11.05 2.92 -7.60
CA LEU A 41 10.30 2.27 -6.52
C LEU A 41 10.50 2.99 -5.19
N GLN A 42 11.73 3.34 -4.82
CA GLN A 42 12.05 4.09 -3.61
C GLN A 42 11.37 5.46 -3.59
N SER A 43 11.40 6.19 -4.72
CA SER A 43 10.74 7.50 -4.83
C SER A 43 9.22 7.40 -4.67
N LYS A 44 8.59 6.34 -5.19
CA LYS A 44 7.16 6.11 -5.04
C LYS A 44 6.78 5.81 -3.59
N ASP A 45 7.54 4.95 -2.91
CA ASP A 45 7.27 4.59 -1.51
C ASP A 45 7.29 5.84 -0.63
N VAL A 46 8.33 6.65 -0.74
CA VAL A 46 8.45 7.91 0.04
C VAL A 46 7.28 8.85 -0.20
N VAL A 47 6.89 9.07 -1.47
CA VAL A 47 5.81 9.99 -1.83
C VAL A 47 4.45 9.47 -1.36
N ILE A 48 4.17 8.18 -1.58
CA ILE A 48 2.91 7.55 -1.16
C ILE A 48 2.79 7.63 0.36
N PHE A 49 3.85 7.27 1.08
CA PHE A 49 3.86 7.31 2.53
C PHE A 49 3.70 8.74 3.09
N ALA A 50 4.35 9.72 2.48
CA ALA A 50 4.21 11.12 2.86
C ALA A 50 2.78 11.64 2.66
N LEU A 51 2.12 11.28 1.54
CA LEU A 51 0.73 11.63 1.27
C LEU A 51 -0.23 10.96 2.25
N ALA A 52 -0.02 9.69 2.56
CA ALA A 52 -0.81 8.97 3.55
C ALA A 52 -0.68 9.64 4.94
N LYS A 53 0.54 9.91 5.38
CA LYS A 53 0.80 10.59 6.64
C LYS A 53 0.20 11.98 6.71
N LEU A 54 0.21 12.73 5.59
CA LEU A 54 -0.44 14.04 5.51
C LEU A 54 -1.96 13.91 5.65
N SER A 55 -2.57 12.89 5.05
CA SER A 55 -4.01 12.62 5.19
C SER A 55 -4.39 12.32 6.64
N GLU A 56 -3.60 11.51 7.34
CA GLU A 56 -3.83 11.15 8.74
C GLU A 56 -3.44 12.25 9.73
N SER A 57 -2.69 13.28 9.31
CA SER A 57 -2.32 14.38 10.22
C SER A 57 -3.50 15.18 10.77
N ARG A 58 -4.70 14.99 10.21
CA ARG A 58 -5.97 15.55 10.68
C ARG A 58 -6.64 14.66 11.74
N ASP A 59 -6.23 13.40 11.86
CA ASP A 59 -6.72 12.44 12.85
C ASP A 59 -5.59 12.17 13.86
N GLU A 60 -5.90 11.81 15.10
CA GLU A 60 -4.89 11.60 16.16
C GLU A 60 -4.01 10.35 15.92
N ASP A 61 -4.19 9.65 14.81
CA ASP A 61 -3.47 8.41 14.53
C ASP A 61 -1.98 8.68 14.26
N THR A 62 -1.12 7.99 14.99
CA THR A 62 0.31 8.18 14.89
C THR A 62 0.80 7.47 13.63
N GLY A 63 1.63 8.11 12.81
CA GLY A 63 2.19 7.52 11.57
C GLY A 63 2.92 6.17 11.75
N GLN A 64 2.97 5.64 12.97
CA GLN A 64 3.40 4.28 13.29
C GLN A 64 2.37 3.22 12.87
N HIS A 65 1.06 3.53 12.90
CA HIS A 65 0.00 2.66 12.39
C HIS A 65 0.24 2.32 10.91
N LEU A 66 0.45 3.32 10.07
CA LEU A 66 0.72 3.12 8.64
C LEU A 66 1.89 2.18 8.35
N GLU A 67 2.97 2.33 9.14
CA GLU A 67 4.12 1.41 9.03
C GLU A 67 3.74 0.00 9.44
N ARG A 68 3.03 -0.20 10.55
CA ARG A 68 2.68 -1.53 11.04
C ARG A 68 1.73 -2.25 10.08
N VAL A 69 0.64 -1.58 9.63
CA VAL A 69 -0.37 -2.24 8.77
C VAL A 69 0.20 -2.67 7.43
N ARG A 70 1.12 -1.91 6.82
CA ARG A 70 1.74 -2.33 5.57
C ARG A 70 2.63 -3.56 5.73
N TYR A 71 3.38 -3.67 6.84
CA TYR A 71 4.19 -4.85 7.13
C TYR A 71 3.32 -6.06 7.48
N TYR A 72 2.23 -5.87 8.24
CA TYR A 72 1.28 -6.95 8.51
C TYR A 72 0.61 -7.44 7.23
N SER A 73 0.18 -6.53 6.36
CA SER A 73 -0.42 -6.89 5.06
C SER A 73 0.56 -7.69 4.19
N LYS A 74 1.83 -7.30 4.18
CA LYS A 74 2.87 -8.07 3.48
C LYS A 74 3.05 -9.45 4.08
N ALA A 75 3.17 -9.57 5.40
CA ALA A 75 3.35 -10.84 6.09
C ALA A 75 2.15 -11.78 5.87
N VAL A 76 0.92 -11.27 5.95
CA VAL A 76 -0.31 -12.03 5.66
C VAL A 76 -0.33 -12.49 4.20
N GLY A 77 -0.02 -11.60 3.26
CA GLY A 77 0.05 -11.93 1.84
C GLY A 77 1.10 -13.00 1.53
N GLU A 78 2.30 -12.90 2.12
CA GLU A 78 3.38 -13.88 1.95
C GLU A 78 3.01 -15.24 2.57
N ALA A 79 2.39 -15.25 3.75
CA ALA A 79 1.91 -16.47 4.38
C ALA A 79 0.82 -17.16 3.54
N LEU A 80 -0.11 -16.38 3.00
CA LEU A 80 -1.19 -16.88 2.15
C LEU A 80 -0.65 -17.42 0.81
N LEU A 81 0.33 -16.73 0.21
CA LEU A 81 0.98 -17.18 -1.03
C LEU A 81 1.72 -18.52 -0.86
N ASN A 82 2.25 -18.79 0.34
CA ASN A 82 2.96 -20.02 0.68
C ASN A 82 2.05 -21.09 1.30
N SER A 83 0.73 -20.88 1.37
CA SER A 83 -0.23 -21.87 1.87
C SER A 83 -0.44 -23.02 0.87
N GLU A 84 -1.10 -24.09 1.31
CA GLU A 84 -1.39 -25.24 0.44
C GLU A 84 -2.27 -24.90 -0.77
N ASN A 85 -3.17 -23.92 -0.63
CA ASN A 85 -4.11 -23.51 -1.67
C ASN A 85 -4.12 -21.97 -1.77
N PRO A 86 -3.07 -21.35 -2.35
CA PRO A 86 -3.03 -19.90 -2.49
C PRO A 86 -4.09 -19.42 -3.50
N PRO A 87 -4.70 -18.25 -3.29
CA PRO A 87 -5.58 -17.63 -4.27
C PRO A 87 -4.87 -17.43 -5.61
N GLU A 88 -5.56 -17.73 -6.72
CA GLU A 88 -4.96 -17.69 -8.06
C GLU A 88 -4.43 -16.29 -8.44
N GLU A 89 -5.12 -15.25 -8.04
CA GLU A 89 -4.74 -13.85 -8.29
C GLU A 89 -3.55 -13.37 -7.45
N LEU A 90 -3.22 -14.08 -6.34
CA LEU A 90 -2.18 -13.65 -5.42
C LEU A 90 -0.79 -14.02 -5.93
N ASN A 91 0.07 -13.01 -6.04
CA ASN A 91 1.46 -13.18 -6.44
C ASN A 91 2.36 -12.15 -5.74
N LYS A 92 3.68 -12.33 -5.87
CA LYS A 92 4.66 -11.44 -5.22
C LYS A 92 4.51 -9.96 -5.62
N GLN A 93 4.12 -9.68 -6.87
CA GLN A 93 3.92 -8.31 -7.32
C GLN A 93 2.71 -7.68 -6.64
N LEU A 94 1.59 -8.40 -6.54
CA LEU A 94 0.39 -7.93 -5.87
C LEU A 94 0.66 -7.67 -4.37
N ILE A 95 1.43 -8.53 -3.70
CA ILE A 95 1.84 -8.33 -2.30
C ILE A 95 2.68 -7.06 -2.16
N ASN A 96 3.61 -6.81 -3.09
CA ASN A 96 4.39 -5.57 -3.08
C ASN A 96 3.53 -4.33 -3.36
N ASP A 97 2.54 -4.44 -4.24
CA ASP A 97 1.61 -3.34 -4.50
C ASP A 97 0.72 -3.06 -3.28
N ILE A 98 0.26 -4.09 -2.56
CA ILE A 98 -0.45 -3.96 -1.27
C ILE A 98 0.45 -3.27 -0.24
N PHE A 99 1.68 -3.75 -0.05
CA PHE A 99 2.65 -3.13 0.86
C PHE A 99 2.85 -1.65 0.59
N LEU A 100 3.04 -1.31 -0.69
CA LEU A 100 3.28 0.07 -1.13
C LEU A 100 2.08 0.98 -0.89
N THR A 101 0.85 0.49 -1.10
CA THR A 101 -0.34 1.34 -1.22
C THR A 101 -1.32 1.23 -0.08
N SER A 102 -1.22 0.22 0.77
CA SER A 102 -2.07 0.08 1.95
C SER A 102 -2.09 1.33 2.87
N PRO A 103 -1.00 2.13 3.00
CA PRO A 103 -1.08 3.38 3.74
C PRO A 103 -2.14 4.37 3.23
N LEU A 104 -2.57 4.26 1.97
CA LEU A 104 -3.56 5.15 1.36
C LEU A 104 -5.02 4.75 1.66
N HIS A 105 -5.28 3.71 2.46
CA HIS A 105 -6.63 3.22 2.73
C HIS A 105 -7.59 4.34 3.18
N ASP A 106 -7.13 5.20 4.04
CA ASP A 106 -7.87 6.30 4.65
C ASP A 106 -7.68 7.67 3.96
N ILE A 107 -7.09 7.72 2.76
CA ILE A 107 -6.83 8.99 2.03
C ILE A 107 -8.10 9.83 1.85
N GLY A 108 -9.26 9.21 1.82
CA GLY A 108 -10.55 9.87 1.67
C GLY A 108 -11.02 10.62 2.92
N LYS A 109 -10.43 10.42 4.09
CA LYS A 109 -10.72 11.19 5.31
C LYS A 109 -10.50 12.69 5.11
N VAL A 110 -9.66 13.08 4.17
CA VAL A 110 -9.48 14.50 3.77
C VAL A 110 -10.79 15.16 3.35
N GLY A 111 -11.72 14.41 2.79
CA GLY A 111 -13.03 14.90 2.36
C GLY A 111 -14.12 14.88 3.44
N ILE A 112 -13.82 14.38 4.63
CA ILE A 112 -14.79 14.33 5.73
C ILE A 112 -14.81 15.67 6.48
N PRO A 113 -15.98 16.24 6.77
CA PRO A 113 -16.09 17.49 7.52
C PRO A 113 -15.49 17.40 8.93
N ASP A 114 -14.83 18.46 9.38
CA ASP A 114 -14.13 18.49 10.68
C ASP A 114 -15.03 18.16 11.87
N TYR A 115 -16.28 18.61 11.84
CA TYR A 115 -17.22 18.34 12.93
C TYR A 115 -17.59 16.85 13.09
N VAL A 116 -17.35 16.02 12.04
CA VAL A 116 -17.49 14.57 12.07
C VAL A 116 -16.16 13.93 12.40
N LEU A 117 -15.11 14.28 11.64
CA LEU A 117 -13.78 13.65 11.75
C LEU A 117 -13.14 13.87 13.14
N LEU A 118 -13.26 15.09 13.67
CA LEU A 118 -12.64 15.51 14.94
C LEU A 118 -13.62 15.54 16.11
N LYS A 119 -14.79 14.91 15.98
CA LYS A 119 -15.79 14.90 17.04
C LYS A 119 -15.27 14.18 18.29
N PRO A 120 -15.23 14.84 19.46
CA PRO A 120 -14.92 14.15 20.69
C PRO A 120 -16.09 13.25 21.10
N GLY A 121 -15.87 11.95 21.06
CA GLY A 121 -16.84 10.93 21.45
C GLY A 121 -17.45 10.14 20.29
N ARG A 122 -18.58 9.49 20.55
CA ARG A 122 -19.22 8.62 19.54
C ARG A 122 -19.98 9.44 18.49
N LEU A 123 -19.87 9.02 17.25
CA LEU A 123 -20.67 9.51 16.14
C LEU A 123 -22.12 8.99 16.29
N ASP A 124 -23.10 9.82 15.95
CA ASP A 124 -24.47 9.36 15.74
C ASP A 124 -24.61 8.68 14.35
N ASP A 125 -25.80 8.13 14.05
CA ASP A 125 -26.01 7.38 12.81
C ASP A 125 -25.84 8.22 11.54
N ALA A 126 -26.22 9.52 11.59
CA ALA A 126 -26.05 10.43 10.46
C ALA A 126 -24.57 10.80 10.26
N GLU A 127 -23.87 11.11 11.33
CA GLU A 127 -22.45 11.38 11.32
C GLU A 127 -21.63 10.16 10.91
N PHE A 128 -21.99 8.97 11.40
CA PHE A 128 -21.35 7.73 10.98
C PHE A 128 -21.59 7.43 9.49
N THR A 129 -22.76 7.79 8.97
CA THR A 129 -23.03 7.70 7.53
C THR A 129 -22.11 8.61 6.73
N LEU A 130 -21.86 9.84 7.20
CA LEU A 130 -20.90 10.74 6.58
C LEU A 130 -19.46 10.21 6.72
N MET A 131 -19.09 9.66 7.88
CA MET A 131 -17.77 9.08 8.08
C MET A 131 -17.50 7.94 7.09
N LYS A 132 -18.47 7.07 6.81
CA LYS A 132 -18.32 5.99 5.82
C LYS A 132 -18.00 6.47 4.40
N GLU A 133 -18.33 7.71 4.08
CA GLU A 133 -18.03 8.27 2.75
C GLU A 133 -16.52 8.36 2.44
N HIS A 134 -15.63 8.31 3.47
CA HIS A 134 -14.18 8.35 3.20
C HIS A 134 -13.74 7.22 2.25
N ALA A 135 -14.33 6.02 2.36
CA ALA A 135 -14.02 4.90 1.48
C ALA A 135 -14.34 5.25 0.01
N SER A 136 -15.54 5.79 -0.25
CA SER A 136 -15.96 6.22 -1.58
C SER A 136 -15.18 7.44 -2.10
N ILE A 137 -14.83 8.38 -1.23
CA ILE A 137 -14.03 9.56 -1.58
C ILE A 137 -12.62 9.12 -1.97
N GLY A 138 -11.99 8.28 -1.15
CA GLY A 138 -10.66 7.71 -1.42
C GLY A 138 -10.63 6.97 -2.75
N TYR A 139 -11.59 6.08 -2.97
CA TYR A 139 -11.75 5.36 -4.24
C TYR A 139 -11.85 6.30 -5.44
N ARG A 140 -12.76 7.27 -5.41
CA ARG A 140 -12.94 8.21 -6.54
C ARG A 140 -11.65 8.96 -6.85
N THR A 141 -10.96 9.45 -5.83
CA THR A 141 -9.71 10.20 -5.99
C THR A 141 -8.62 9.34 -6.63
N LEU A 142 -8.42 8.13 -6.12
CA LEU A 142 -7.41 7.21 -6.64
C LEU A 142 -7.77 6.68 -8.03
N ASN A 143 -9.06 6.42 -8.29
CA ASN A 143 -9.54 5.94 -9.57
C ASN A 143 -9.40 6.98 -10.71
N GLU A 144 -9.45 8.27 -10.40
CA GLU A 144 -9.08 9.32 -11.36
C GLU A 144 -7.61 9.22 -11.78
N ALA A 145 -6.72 8.91 -10.84
CA ALA A 145 -5.31 8.67 -11.13
C ALA A 145 -5.11 7.39 -11.96
N VAL A 146 -5.87 6.32 -11.67
CA VAL A 146 -5.89 5.08 -12.48
C VAL A 146 -6.30 5.37 -13.92
N LYS A 147 -7.36 6.15 -14.15
CA LYS A 147 -7.82 6.52 -15.50
C LYS A 147 -6.74 7.24 -16.31
N LYS A 148 -5.96 8.10 -15.65
CA LYS A 148 -4.83 8.81 -16.29
C LYS A 148 -3.61 7.92 -16.51
N ASN A 149 -3.44 6.88 -15.70
CA ASN A 149 -2.29 5.97 -15.71
C ASN A 149 -2.72 4.50 -15.69
N PRO A 150 -3.38 3.96 -16.73
CA PRO A 150 -3.99 2.62 -16.70
C PRO A 150 -2.99 1.47 -16.49
N ARG A 151 -1.69 1.72 -16.75
CA ARG A 151 -0.60 0.74 -16.57
C ARG A 151 -0.06 0.69 -15.14
N ALA A 152 -0.47 1.61 -14.27
CA ALA A 152 -0.01 1.68 -12.89
C ALA A 152 -0.87 0.76 -11.99
N ASN A 153 -0.59 -0.54 -11.98
CA ASN A 153 -1.39 -1.52 -11.24
C ASN A 153 -1.45 -1.21 -9.74
N TYR A 154 -0.38 -0.70 -9.14
CA TYR A 154 -0.38 -0.28 -7.74
C TYR A 154 -1.46 0.78 -7.42
N LEU A 155 -1.83 1.65 -8.37
CA LEU A 155 -2.92 2.61 -8.15
C LEU A 155 -4.29 1.94 -8.14
N LYS A 156 -4.47 0.85 -8.91
CA LYS A 156 -5.70 0.06 -8.87
C LYS A 156 -5.83 -0.62 -7.51
N VAL A 157 -4.73 -1.20 -7.00
CA VAL A 157 -4.68 -1.81 -5.67
C VAL A 157 -4.98 -0.77 -4.59
N ALA A 158 -4.40 0.44 -4.69
CA ALA A 158 -4.70 1.54 -3.77
C ALA A 158 -6.20 1.90 -3.75
N ALA A 159 -6.80 2.05 -4.94
CA ALA A 159 -8.21 2.39 -5.08
C ALA A 159 -9.11 1.28 -4.50
N GLU A 160 -8.78 0.04 -4.76
CA GLU A 160 -9.51 -1.13 -4.29
C GLU A 160 -9.45 -1.26 -2.76
N ILE A 161 -8.27 -1.11 -2.15
CA ILE A 161 -8.11 -1.11 -0.69
C ILE A 161 -8.88 0.07 -0.08
N ALA A 162 -8.72 1.29 -0.60
CA ALA A 162 -9.42 2.47 -0.08
C ALA A 162 -10.94 2.30 -0.13
N HIS A 163 -11.48 1.59 -1.14
CA HIS A 163 -12.92 1.38 -1.26
C HIS A 163 -13.45 0.32 -0.31
N HIS A 164 -12.75 -0.82 -0.21
CA HIS A 164 -13.33 -2.03 0.38
C HIS A 164 -12.69 -2.47 1.72
N HIS A 165 -11.79 -1.66 2.32
CA HIS A 165 -11.12 -2.07 3.56
C HIS A 165 -12.07 -2.20 4.77
N HIS A 166 -13.27 -1.64 4.69
CA HIS A 166 -14.32 -1.80 5.69
C HIS A 166 -15.38 -2.84 5.32
N GLU A 167 -15.20 -3.55 4.21
CA GLU A 167 -16.06 -4.70 3.92
C GLU A 167 -15.78 -5.82 4.92
N LYS A 168 -16.82 -6.57 5.24
CA LYS A 168 -16.76 -7.69 6.17
C LYS A 168 -17.16 -8.99 5.48
N TYR A 169 -16.48 -10.07 5.82
CA TYR A 169 -16.68 -11.37 5.19
C TYR A 169 -18.15 -11.85 5.25
N ASP A 170 -18.91 -11.43 6.27
CA ASP A 170 -20.33 -11.75 6.45
C ASP A 170 -21.28 -10.85 5.62
N GLY A 171 -20.76 -9.82 4.95
CA GLY A 171 -21.53 -8.84 4.16
C GLY A 171 -22.13 -7.70 4.97
N SER A 172 -21.78 -7.56 6.26
CA SER A 172 -22.24 -6.45 7.11
C SER A 172 -21.36 -5.21 7.02
N GLY A 173 -20.37 -5.21 6.12
CA GLY A 173 -19.44 -4.11 5.87
C GLY A 173 -20.02 -2.99 5.00
N TYR A 174 -19.15 -2.10 4.57
CA TYR A 174 -19.48 -0.99 3.67
C TYR A 174 -18.29 -0.68 2.76
N PRO A 175 -18.47 0.04 1.62
CA PRO A 175 -19.68 0.72 1.18
C PRO A 175 -20.67 -0.17 0.40
N ASP A 176 -20.23 -1.28 -0.20
CA ASP A 176 -21.01 -2.06 -1.16
C ASP A 176 -21.71 -3.27 -0.51
N GLY A 177 -21.31 -3.63 0.72
CA GLY A 177 -21.83 -4.81 1.43
C GLY A 177 -21.41 -6.12 0.77
N LEU A 178 -20.19 -6.17 0.22
CA LEU A 178 -19.63 -7.37 -0.41
C LEU A 178 -19.49 -8.49 0.62
N LYS A 179 -19.62 -9.75 0.15
CA LYS A 179 -19.58 -10.91 1.03
C LYS A 179 -18.62 -11.97 0.54
N GLY A 180 -17.89 -12.57 1.48
CA GLY A 180 -17.03 -13.71 1.19
C GLY A 180 -15.95 -13.35 0.18
N ASP A 181 -15.86 -14.13 -0.88
CA ASP A 181 -14.83 -13.98 -1.93
C ASP A 181 -15.15 -12.90 -2.96
N ASP A 182 -16.34 -12.29 -2.91
CA ASP A 182 -16.65 -11.08 -3.69
C ASP A 182 -15.83 -9.88 -3.20
N ILE A 183 -15.34 -9.90 -1.96
CA ILE A 183 -14.41 -8.90 -1.46
C ILE A 183 -13.04 -9.15 -2.09
N PRO A 184 -12.42 -8.15 -2.78
CA PRO A 184 -11.11 -8.30 -3.38
C PRO A 184 -10.06 -8.81 -2.39
N ILE A 185 -9.18 -9.72 -2.83
CA ILE A 185 -8.15 -10.31 -1.97
C ILE A 185 -7.23 -9.25 -1.34
N THR A 186 -6.94 -8.16 -2.05
CA THR A 186 -6.18 -7.01 -1.57
C THR A 186 -6.81 -6.39 -0.33
N SER A 187 -8.12 -6.18 -0.38
CA SER A 187 -8.91 -5.61 0.72
C SER A 187 -9.10 -6.58 1.87
N ARG A 188 -9.26 -7.89 1.59
CA ARG A 188 -9.31 -8.92 2.65
C ARG A 188 -8.01 -9.01 3.45
N ILE A 189 -6.85 -9.00 2.75
CA ILE A 189 -5.52 -9.00 3.38
C ILE A 189 -5.35 -7.75 4.23
N PHE A 190 -5.71 -6.58 3.68
CA PHE A 190 -5.58 -5.32 4.40
C PHE A 190 -6.50 -5.24 5.60
N ALA A 191 -7.80 -5.55 5.47
CA ALA A 191 -8.78 -5.49 6.54
C ALA A 191 -8.39 -6.36 7.75
N LEU A 192 -7.83 -7.56 7.49
CA LEU A 192 -7.28 -8.41 8.55
C LEU A 192 -6.13 -7.74 9.29
N SER A 193 -5.23 -7.10 8.56
CA SER A 193 -4.03 -6.44 9.10
C SER A 193 -4.39 -5.20 9.92
N ASP A 194 -5.37 -4.43 9.46
CA ASP A 194 -5.88 -3.22 10.10
C ASP A 194 -6.58 -3.55 11.43
N VAL A 195 -7.50 -4.53 11.41
CA VAL A 195 -8.16 -5.03 12.62
C VAL A 195 -7.14 -5.59 13.62
N TYR A 196 -6.13 -6.34 13.15
CA TYR A 196 -5.09 -6.86 14.00
C TYR A 196 -4.31 -5.74 14.68
N ASP A 197 -3.89 -4.72 13.93
CA ASP A 197 -3.19 -3.56 14.50
C ASP A 197 -4.03 -2.84 15.55
N ALA A 198 -5.32 -2.61 15.28
CA ALA A 198 -6.23 -1.98 16.23
C ALA A 198 -6.40 -2.76 17.55
N LEU A 199 -6.24 -4.08 17.51
CA LEU A 199 -6.36 -4.94 18.70
C LEU A 199 -5.07 -4.99 19.53
N VAL A 200 -3.88 -4.87 18.91
CA VAL A 200 -2.60 -5.08 19.58
C VAL A 200 -1.85 -3.78 19.92
N SER A 201 -2.25 -2.65 19.35
CA SER A 201 -1.56 -1.35 19.48
C SER A 201 -2.27 -0.37 20.42
N LYS A 202 -2.97 -0.88 21.45
CA LYS A 202 -3.62 -0.09 22.49
C LYS A 202 -2.63 0.47 23.50
#